data_ec0f04165267df83645a446d7ab6adea
#
_entry.id   ec0f04165267df83645a446d7ab6adea
#
_cell.length_a   1.000
_cell.length_b   1.000
_cell.length_c   1.000
_cell.angle_alpha   90.00
_cell.angle_beta   90.00
_cell.angle_gamma   90.00
#
_symmetry.space_group_name_H-M   'P 1'
#
loop_
_entity.id
_entity.type
_entity.pdbx_description
1 polymer ?
#
loop_
_entity_poly.entity_id
_entity_poly.type
_entity_poly.pdbx_seq_one_letter_code
_entity_poly.pdbx_strand_id
1 'polypeptide(L)'
;MDRILISGVAGFLGYHLARLFLQENYQVIGVDNYLTGSRKNVTDLEVHENFSFLYHDVTKPLYLEEKIDGILHLACPASPVDYLKYPLETLRVCSAGTQNMLEIARTKSCRFILASTSEVYGDPKVNPQSEDYWGNVNPIGPRSVYDEGKRYAEALTMAYYRNQAVEIKIARIFNTYGPRMRIEDGRVVSNFIVQALREEPLTVYGDGAQTRSFCYVTDEIKGIYKLFQSQFTGPVNIGNAEETSVATLAKLIIKLTNSKSDLYFTELPQDDPQLRQPNISLAQNLLGWNPETSLEKGLLETIEYFKGVTSLS
;
A
#
# COMPACT_ATOMS: atom_id res chain seq x y z
N MET A 1 -7.55 22.80 14.03
CA MET A 1 -6.98 21.46 13.76
C MET A 1 -7.54 21.00 12.43
N ASP A 2 -6.66 20.66 11.50
CA ASP A 2 -7.07 20.20 10.18
C ASP A 2 -7.65 18.79 10.26
N ARG A 3 -8.64 18.50 9.40
CA ARG A 3 -9.36 17.23 9.41
C ARG A 3 -9.09 16.44 8.13
N ILE A 4 -8.64 15.21 8.31
CA ILE A 4 -8.25 14.31 7.22
C ILE A 4 -9.23 13.12 7.15
N LEU A 5 -9.71 12.82 5.95
CA LEU A 5 -10.44 11.61 5.67
C LEU A 5 -9.48 10.54 5.10
N ILE A 6 -9.48 9.36 5.69
CA ILE A 6 -8.67 8.22 5.23
C ILE A 6 -9.60 7.06 4.89
N SER A 7 -9.75 6.76 3.60
CA SER A 7 -10.46 5.56 3.17
C SER A 7 -9.53 4.35 3.16
N GLY A 8 -10.05 3.18 3.53
CA GLY A 8 -9.24 1.98 3.74
C GLY A 8 -8.47 1.99 5.06
N VAL A 9 -9.00 2.70 6.06
CA VAL A 9 -8.34 2.92 7.37
C VAL A 9 -8.16 1.64 8.17
N ALA A 10 -9.01 0.64 7.98
CA ALA A 10 -8.89 -0.66 8.63
C ALA A 10 -7.80 -1.56 8.00
N GLY A 11 -7.23 -1.15 6.85
CA GLY A 11 -6.14 -1.84 6.16
C GLY A 11 -4.77 -1.56 6.78
N PHE A 12 -3.75 -2.22 6.24
CA PHE A 12 -2.36 -2.13 6.70
C PHE A 12 -1.84 -0.68 6.68
N LEU A 13 -1.73 -0.06 5.51
CA LEU A 13 -1.21 1.31 5.38
C LEU A 13 -2.15 2.36 5.97
N GLY A 14 -3.47 2.15 5.82
CA GLY A 14 -4.48 3.07 6.36
C GLY A 14 -4.37 3.25 7.85
N TYR A 15 -4.17 2.16 8.60
CA TYR A 15 -3.93 2.19 10.04
C TYR A 15 -2.70 3.02 10.42
N HIS A 16 -1.57 2.77 9.77
CA HIS A 16 -0.32 3.46 10.08
C HIS A 16 -0.37 4.95 9.72
N LEU A 17 -1.00 5.29 8.58
CA LEU A 17 -1.22 6.69 8.20
C LEU A 17 -2.15 7.40 9.18
N ALA A 18 -3.26 6.76 9.58
CA ALA A 18 -4.16 7.34 10.58
C ALA A 18 -3.42 7.65 11.88
N ARG A 19 -2.60 6.72 12.38
CA ARG A 19 -1.76 6.96 13.56
C ARG A 19 -0.80 8.13 13.38
N LEU A 20 -0.12 8.20 12.23
CA LEU A 20 0.80 9.30 11.95
C LEU A 20 0.08 10.64 11.93
N PHE A 21 -1.05 10.76 11.24
CA PHE A 21 -1.82 12.01 11.22
C PHE A 21 -2.35 12.41 12.60
N LEU A 22 -2.79 11.45 13.41
CA LEU A 22 -3.18 11.71 14.81
C LEU A 22 -2.00 12.22 15.65
N GLN A 23 -0.81 11.65 15.50
CA GLN A 23 0.42 12.10 16.16
C GLN A 23 0.84 13.52 15.73
N GLU A 24 0.56 13.88 14.47
CA GLU A 24 0.81 15.20 13.90
C GLU A 24 -0.35 16.18 14.19
N ASN A 25 -1.20 15.89 15.17
CA ASN A 25 -2.31 16.73 15.64
C ASN A 25 -3.39 17.02 14.58
N TYR A 26 -3.72 16.07 13.71
CA TYR A 26 -4.89 16.14 12.84
C TYR A 26 -6.09 15.45 13.51
N GLN A 27 -7.29 15.86 13.13
CA GLN A 27 -8.48 15.03 13.29
C GLN A 27 -8.56 14.03 12.12
N VAL A 28 -8.87 12.77 12.40
CA VAL A 28 -8.94 11.73 11.38
C VAL A 28 -10.33 11.10 11.34
N ILE A 29 -10.97 11.16 10.17
CA ILE A 29 -12.17 10.38 9.87
C ILE A 29 -11.71 9.15 9.08
N GLY A 30 -11.77 7.98 9.69
CA GLY A 30 -11.49 6.71 9.03
C GLY A 30 -12.74 6.14 8.36
N VAL A 31 -12.62 5.73 7.10
CA VAL A 31 -13.71 5.11 6.33
C VAL A 31 -13.28 3.72 5.87
N ASP A 32 -14.08 2.70 6.13
CA ASP A 32 -13.84 1.33 5.69
C ASP A 32 -15.13 0.49 5.72
N ASN A 33 -15.21 -0.55 4.89
CA ASN A 33 -16.31 -1.53 4.89
C ASN A 33 -15.86 -2.91 5.38
N TYR A 34 -14.62 -3.05 5.81
CA TYR A 34 -13.99 -4.29 6.28
C TYR A 34 -13.95 -5.43 5.25
N LEU A 35 -13.99 -5.15 3.95
CA LEU A 35 -13.89 -6.19 2.93
C LEU A 35 -12.58 -7.00 3.08
N THR A 36 -11.47 -6.28 3.33
CA THR A 36 -10.14 -6.87 3.58
C THR A 36 -9.47 -6.29 4.83
N GLY A 37 -10.06 -5.27 5.44
CA GLY A 37 -9.55 -4.58 6.62
C GLY A 37 -9.84 -5.32 7.93
N SER A 38 -9.08 -5.00 8.97
CA SER A 38 -9.20 -5.58 10.32
C SER A 38 -9.96 -4.65 11.27
N ARG A 39 -11.01 -5.17 11.92
CA ARG A 39 -11.71 -4.44 13.02
C ARG A 39 -10.75 -4.03 14.14
N LYS A 40 -9.77 -4.87 14.46
CA LYS A 40 -8.76 -4.58 15.48
C LYS A 40 -7.99 -3.29 15.19
N ASN A 41 -7.68 -3.00 13.92
CA ASN A 41 -7.00 -1.76 13.54
C ASN A 41 -7.86 -0.53 13.89
N VAL A 42 -9.17 -0.60 13.64
CA VAL A 42 -10.09 0.50 13.98
C VAL A 42 -10.25 0.64 15.50
N THR A 43 -10.45 -0.46 16.22
CA THR A 43 -10.57 -0.43 17.69
C THR A 43 -9.33 0.17 18.35
N ASP A 44 -8.14 -0.13 17.85
CA ASP A 44 -6.89 0.47 18.36
C ASP A 44 -6.78 1.97 18.04
N LEU A 45 -7.43 2.46 16.98
CA LEU A 45 -7.48 3.89 16.65
C LEU A 45 -8.54 4.65 17.46
N GLU A 46 -9.65 4.00 17.80
CA GLU A 46 -10.79 4.59 18.55
C GLU A 46 -10.42 5.03 19.98
N VAL A 47 -9.26 4.63 20.50
CA VAL A 47 -8.74 5.14 21.78
C VAL A 47 -8.28 6.61 21.70
N HIS A 48 -8.09 7.14 20.50
CA HIS A 48 -7.70 8.52 20.26
C HIS A 48 -8.93 9.42 20.11
N GLU A 49 -9.05 10.44 20.94
CA GLU A 49 -10.19 11.37 20.93
C GLU A 49 -10.40 12.12 19.61
N ASN A 50 -9.32 12.30 18.83
CA ASN A 50 -9.34 12.95 17.52
C ASN A 50 -9.60 11.97 16.36
N PHE A 51 -9.94 10.71 16.64
CA PHE A 51 -10.31 9.72 15.64
C PHE A 51 -11.80 9.45 15.65
N SER A 52 -12.41 9.37 14.48
CA SER A 52 -13.76 8.86 14.31
C SER A 52 -13.81 7.85 13.16
N PHE A 53 -14.69 6.86 13.28
CA PHE A 53 -14.83 5.82 12.29
C PHE A 53 -16.21 5.86 11.64
N LEU A 54 -16.24 5.71 10.33
CA LEU A 54 -17.44 5.58 9.52
C LEU A 54 -17.41 4.25 8.76
N TYR A 55 -18.31 3.35 9.09
CA TYR A 55 -18.53 2.14 8.31
C TYR A 55 -19.23 2.51 7.00
N HIS A 56 -18.50 2.45 5.87
CA HIS A 56 -19.05 2.83 4.58
C HIS A 56 -18.29 2.16 3.43
N ASP A 57 -19.02 1.81 2.38
CA ASP A 57 -18.47 1.37 1.10
C ASP A 57 -18.25 2.58 0.18
N VAL A 58 -16.99 2.94 -0.06
CA VAL A 58 -16.62 4.12 -0.87
C VAL A 58 -17.11 4.07 -2.33
N THR A 59 -17.54 2.90 -2.81
CA THR A 59 -18.18 2.80 -4.14
C THR A 59 -19.59 3.40 -4.15
N LYS A 60 -20.13 3.76 -2.99
CA LYS A 60 -21.38 4.48 -2.81
C LYS A 60 -21.09 5.95 -2.50
N PRO A 61 -22.00 6.86 -2.90
CA PRO A 61 -21.87 8.27 -2.53
C PRO A 61 -21.78 8.46 -1.00
N LEU A 62 -20.87 9.32 -0.58
CA LEU A 62 -20.69 9.70 0.82
C LEU A 62 -20.85 11.20 0.95
N TYR A 63 -21.75 11.63 1.83
CA TYR A 63 -22.01 13.03 2.13
C TYR A 63 -21.50 13.33 3.54
N LEU A 64 -20.66 14.34 3.64
CA LEU A 64 -20.09 14.81 4.91
C LEU A 64 -20.44 16.30 5.07
N GLU A 65 -20.98 16.65 6.22
CA GLU A 65 -21.28 18.05 6.54
C GLU A 65 -20.01 18.79 6.97
N GLU A 66 -19.13 18.12 7.67
CA GLU A 66 -17.91 18.66 8.25
C GLU A 66 -16.94 19.19 7.18
N LYS A 67 -16.13 20.16 7.58
CA LYS A 67 -14.98 20.59 6.80
C LYS A 67 -13.96 19.47 6.72
N ILE A 68 -13.47 19.20 5.52
CA ILE A 68 -12.37 18.25 5.25
C ILE A 68 -11.23 19.05 4.63
N ASP A 69 -10.01 18.91 5.15
CA ASP A 69 -8.83 19.63 4.69
C ASP A 69 -7.94 18.73 3.79
N GLY A 70 -8.16 17.40 3.84
CA GLY A 70 -7.46 16.48 2.96
C GLY A 70 -8.07 15.08 2.96
N ILE A 71 -7.87 14.36 1.86
CA ILE A 71 -8.35 12.99 1.66
C ILE A 71 -7.18 12.11 1.26
N LEU A 72 -7.00 10.98 1.96
CA LEU A 72 -6.11 9.90 1.56
C LEU A 72 -6.96 8.71 1.12
N HIS A 73 -6.93 8.39 -0.16
CA HIS A 73 -7.72 7.29 -0.73
C HIS A 73 -6.86 6.04 -0.86
N LEU A 74 -6.98 5.15 0.17
CA LEU A 74 -6.26 3.88 0.23
C LEU A 74 -7.18 2.65 0.06
N ALA A 75 -8.50 2.83 0.12
CA ALA A 75 -9.45 1.73 0.00
C ALA A 75 -9.27 0.99 -1.34
N CYS A 76 -8.77 -0.23 -1.27
CA CYS A 76 -8.66 -1.16 -2.41
C CYS A 76 -8.18 -2.53 -1.88
N PRO A 77 -8.72 -3.66 -2.35
CA PRO A 77 -8.05 -4.95 -2.22
C PRO A 77 -6.69 -4.87 -2.94
N ALA A 78 -5.57 -4.98 -2.21
CA ALA A 78 -4.25 -4.64 -2.74
C ALA A 78 -3.26 -5.82 -2.72
N SER A 79 -3.63 -6.95 -2.12
CA SER A 79 -2.82 -8.16 -2.20
C SER A 79 -3.28 -9.06 -3.36
N PRO A 80 -2.39 -9.87 -3.96
CA PRO A 80 -2.79 -10.81 -5.02
C PRO A 80 -3.93 -11.73 -4.61
N VAL A 81 -3.92 -12.22 -3.39
CA VAL A 81 -5.00 -13.08 -2.84
C VAL A 81 -6.33 -12.33 -2.82
N ASP A 82 -6.32 -11.06 -2.42
CA ASP A 82 -7.54 -10.27 -2.27
C ASP A 82 -8.12 -9.83 -3.62
N TYR A 83 -7.32 -9.21 -4.51
CA TYR A 83 -7.87 -8.72 -5.77
C TYR A 83 -8.27 -9.84 -6.74
N LEU A 84 -7.66 -11.02 -6.63
CA LEU A 84 -8.10 -12.20 -7.39
C LEU A 84 -9.38 -12.80 -6.80
N LYS A 85 -9.59 -12.69 -5.49
CA LYS A 85 -10.82 -13.13 -4.84
C LYS A 85 -11.97 -12.15 -5.05
N TYR A 86 -11.68 -10.85 -5.12
CA TYR A 86 -12.67 -9.76 -5.24
C TYR A 86 -12.42 -8.90 -6.50
N PRO A 87 -12.41 -9.49 -7.71
CA PRO A 87 -12.00 -8.77 -8.91
C PRO A 87 -12.93 -7.61 -9.29
N LEU A 88 -14.25 -7.81 -9.16
CA LEU A 88 -15.23 -6.78 -9.50
C LEU A 88 -15.26 -5.65 -8.46
N GLU A 89 -15.10 -5.98 -7.18
CA GLU A 89 -14.99 -5.01 -6.09
C GLU A 89 -13.72 -4.16 -6.27
N THR A 90 -12.62 -4.77 -6.67
CA THR A 90 -11.35 -4.08 -6.96
C THR A 90 -11.53 -3.06 -8.09
N LEU A 91 -12.14 -3.44 -9.20
CA LEU A 91 -12.42 -2.52 -10.31
C LEU A 91 -13.39 -1.41 -9.90
N ARG A 92 -14.45 -1.74 -9.13
CA ARG A 92 -15.42 -0.74 -8.65
C ARG A 92 -14.80 0.29 -7.71
N VAL A 93 -13.93 -0.13 -6.79
CA VAL A 93 -13.30 0.81 -5.87
C VAL A 93 -12.27 1.70 -6.60
N CYS A 94 -11.54 1.16 -7.58
CA CYS A 94 -10.63 1.95 -8.41
C CYS A 94 -11.37 2.94 -9.33
N SER A 95 -12.61 2.66 -9.73
CA SER A 95 -13.42 3.54 -10.57
C SER A 95 -14.39 4.40 -9.75
N ALA A 96 -15.55 3.88 -9.39
CA ALA A 96 -16.59 4.61 -8.65
C ALA A 96 -16.10 5.08 -7.27
N GLY A 97 -15.30 4.26 -6.55
CA GLY A 97 -14.74 4.64 -5.26
C GLY A 97 -13.81 5.85 -5.38
N THR A 98 -12.88 5.81 -6.33
CA THR A 98 -11.98 6.94 -6.61
C THR A 98 -12.77 8.19 -7.03
N GLN A 99 -13.78 8.04 -7.89
CA GLN A 99 -14.64 9.15 -8.32
C GLN A 99 -15.37 9.78 -7.13
N ASN A 100 -15.99 9.00 -6.27
CA ASN A 100 -16.70 9.50 -5.09
C ASN A 100 -15.78 10.29 -4.15
N MET A 101 -14.56 9.80 -3.90
CA MET A 101 -13.58 10.50 -3.07
C MET A 101 -13.08 11.80 -3.70
N LEU A 102 -12.89 11.81 -5.02
CA LEU A 102 -12.54 13.03 -5.78
C LEU A 102 -13.68 14.06 -5.77
N GLU A 103 -14.95 13.64 -5.84
CA GLU A 103 -16.10 14.53 -5.71
C GLU A 103 -16.17 15.18 -4.33
N ILE A 104 -15.85 14.45 -3.25
CA ILE A 104 -15.71 15.03 -1.92
C ILE A 104 -14.56 16.05 -1.93
N ALA A 105 -13.41 15.70 -2.47
CA ALA A 105 -12.28 16.64 -2.55
C ALA A 105 -12.64 17.93 -3.29
N ARG A 106 -13.34 17.80 -4.43
CA ARG A 106 -13.83 18.94 -5.22
C ARG A 106 -14.80 19.82 -4.45
N THR A 107 -15.83 19.21 -3.82
CA THR A 107 -16.89 19.96 -3.12
C THR A 107 -16.38 20.60 -1.83
N LYS A 108 -15.41 19.98 -1.16
CA LYS A 108 -14.77 20.50 0.05
C LYS A 108 -13.57 21.43 -0.26
N SER A 109 -13.17 21.54 -1.53
CA SER A 109 -11.98 22.29 -1.96
C SER A 109 -10.73 21.87 -1.17
N CYS A 110 -10.54 20.56 -1.00
CA CYS A 110 -9.46 20.02 -0.19
C CYS A 110 -8.49 19.17 -1.03
N ARG A 111 -7.30 18.94 -0.49
CA ARG A 111 -6.24 18.13 -1.09
C ARG A 111 -6.65 16.67 -1.15
N PHE A 112 -6.31 16.00 -2.27
CA PHE A 112 -6.55 14.58 -2.47
C PHE A 112 -5.24 13.84 -2.74
N ILE A 113 -5.00 12.72 -2.08
CA ILE A 113 -3.91 11.80 -2.40
C ILE A 113 -4.47 10.43 -2.77
N LEU A 114 -4.08 9.93 -3.95
CA LEU A 114 -4.34 8.57 -4.38
C LEU A 114 -3.21 7.65 -3.96
N ALA A 115 -3.52 6.60 -3.21
CA ALA A 115 -2.62 5.47 -3.06
C ALA A 115 -2.65 4.63 -4.34
N SER A 116 -1.73 4.94 -5.25
CA SER A 116 -1.41 4.13 -6.41
C SER A 116 -0.40 3.04 -6.06
N THR A 117 0.21 2.42 -7.03
CA THR A 117 1.05 1.24 -6.83
C THR A 117 2.14 1.15 -7.90
N SER A 118 3.21 0.45 -7.60
CA SER A 118 4.20 0.04 -8.61
C SER A 118 3.64 -0.89 -9.67
N GLU A 119 2.47 -1.52 -9.44
CA GLU A 119 1.84 -2.40 -10.41
C GLU A 119 1.36 -1.67 -11.69
N VAL A 120 1.24 -0.33 -11.66
CA VAL A 120 0.98 0.48 -12.86
C VAL A 120 2.08 0.35 -13.92
N TYR A 121 3.27 -0.12 -13.52
CA TYR A 121 4.40 -0.39 -14.42
C TYR A 121 4.34 -1.78 -15.08
N GLY A 122 3.49 -2.70 -14.59
CA GLY A 122 3.36 -4.06 -15.10
C GLY A 122 4.63 -4.88 -14.97
N ASP A 123 4.98 -5.68 -15.97
CA ASP A 123 6.30 -6.32 -16.11
C ASP A 123 7.24 -5.34 -16.84
N PRO A 124 8.07 -4.57 -16.09
CA PRO A 124 8.73 -3.40 -16.63
C PRO A 124 9.91 -3.77 -17.53
N LYS A 125 10.03 -3.04 -18.65
CA LYS A 125 11.18 -3.09 -19.57
C LYS A 125 12.29 -2.10 -19.20
N VAL A 126 12.07 -1.29 -18.14
CA VAL A 126 12.99 -0.29 -17.61
C VAL A 126 13.23 -0.60 -16.13
N ASN A 127 14.48 -0.64 -15.72
CA ASN A 127 14.89 -0.83 -14.32
C ASN A 127 16.06 0.10 -13.97
N PRO A 128 16.01 0.88 -12.87
CA PRO A 128 14.84 1.07 -11.99
C PRO A 128 13.69 1.83 -12.68
N GLN A 129 12.45 1.64 -12.19
CA GLN A 129 11.26 2.30 -12.74
C GLN A 129 11.22 3.75 -12.29
N SER A 130 11.15 4.69 -13.25
CA SER A 130 10.92 6.12 -13.02
C SER A 130 9.47 6.51 -13.30
N GLU A 131 9.03 7.66 -12.78
CA GLU A 131 7.64 8.10 -12.87
C GLU A 131 7.18 8.42 -14.30
N ASP A 132 8.08 8.74 -15.20
CA ASP A 132 7.86 9.00 -16.64
C ASP A 132 7.72 7.72 -17.47
N TYR A 133 8.06 6.55 -16.92
CA TYR A 133 7.86 5.27 -17.60
C TYR A 133 6.39 4.87 -17.60
N TRP A 134 5.81 4.66 -18.76
CA TRP A 134 4.37 4.38 -18.92
C TRP A 134 3.95 2.96 -18.58
N GLY A 135 4.92 2.06 -18.40
CA GLY A 135 4.65 0.69 -18.01
C GLY A 135 4.47 -0.28 -19.18
N ASN A 136 4.35 -1.56 -18.82
CA ASN A 136 4.11 -2.69 -19.72
C ASN A 136 3.13 -3.66 -19.02
N VAL A 137 1.85 -3.30 -19.00
CA VAL A 137 0.78 -4.04 -18.33
C VAL A 137 0.08 -4.96 -19.31
N ASN A 138 -0.24 -6.19 -18.89
CA ASN A 138 -1.15 -7.08 -19.61
C ASN A 138 -2.62 -6.66 -19.31
N PRO A 139 -3.34 -6.01 -20.25
CA PRO A 139 -4.65 -5.42 -19.94
C PRO A 139 -5.78 -6.43 -19.75
N ILE A 140 -5.57 -7.70 -20.08
CA ILE A 140 -6.58 -8.77 -19.99
C ILE A 140 -6.13 -9.96 -19.13
N GLY A 141 -4.92 -9.90 -18.57
CA GLY A 141 -4.40 -10.94 -17.68
C GLY A 141 -5.10 -10.95 -16.32
N PRO A 142 -4.90 -11.98 -15.50
CA PRO A 142 -5.59 -12.12 -14.21
C PRO A 142 -5.29 -10.96 -13.24
N ARG A 143 -4.12 -10.31 -13.35
CA ARG A 143 -3.72 -9.16 -12.53
C ARG A 143 -4.31 -7.83 -13.01
N SER A 144 -4.85 -7.77 -14.24
CA SER A 144 -5.35 -6.54 -14.87
C SER A 144 -6.42 -5.84 -14.02
N VAL A 145 -7.20 -6.58 -13.25
CA VAL A 145 -8.24 -6.01 -12.36
C VAL A 145 -7.67 -5.03 -11.34
N TYR A 146 -6.44 -5.25 -10.91
CA TYR A 146 -5.73 -4.35 -10.01
C TYR A 146 -4.85 -3.35 -10.79
N ASP A 147 -4.04 -3.85 -11.71
CA ASP A 147 -3.05 -3.05 -12.46
C ASP A 147 -3.75 -1.97 -13.30
N GLU A 148 -4.69 -2.35 -14.17
CA GLU A 148 -5.49 -1.40 -14.97
C GLU A 148 -6.48 -0.60 -14.11
N GLY A 149 -7.01 -1.19 -13.04
CA GLY A 149 -7.83 -0.47 -12.08
C GLY A 149 -7.09 0.73 -11.48
N LYS A 150 -5.83 0.55 -11.06
CA LYS A 150 -4.99 1.62 -10.52
C LYS A 150 -4.55 2.62 -11.60
N ARG A 151 -4.23 2.15 -12.82
CA ARG A 151 -3.95 3.03 -13.97
C ARG A 151 -5.14 3.93 -14.31
N TYR A 152 -6.36 3.36 -14.30
CA TYR A 152 -7.59 4.12 -14.45
C TYR A 152 -7.75 5.17 -13.33
N ALA A 153 -7.52 4.79 -12.07
CA ALA A 153 -7.62 5.70 -10.93
C ALA A 153 -6.63 6.88 -11.04
N GLU A 154 -5.38 6.65 -11.51
CA GLU A 154 -4.41 7.71 -11.81
C GLU A 154 -4.93 8.65 -12.92
N ALA A 155 -5.43 8.08 -14.03
CA ALA A 155 -5.96 8.86 -15.15
C ALA A 155 -7.16 9.71 -14.72
N LEU A 156 -8.08 9.15 -13.93
CA LEU A 156 -9.23 9.86 -13.38
C LEU A 156 -8.80 10.99 -12.44
N THR A 157 -7.85 10.73 -11.55
CA THR A 157 -7.27 11.71 -10.62
C THR A 157 -6.67 12.90 -11.38
N MET A 158 -5.89 12.62 -12.43
CA MET A 158 -5.31 13.67 -13.29
C MET A 158 -6.37 14.44 -14.10
N ALA A 159 -7.49 13.80 -14.48
CA ALA A 159 -8.60 14.47 -15.14
C ALA A 159 -9.28 15.47 -14.20
N TYR A 160 -9.48 15.12 -12.93
CA TYR A 160 -10.01 16.05 -11.91
C TYR A 160 -9.08 17.24 -11.66
N TYR A 161 -7.79 17.03 -11.63
CA TYR A 161 -6.82 18.13 -11.55
C TYR A 161 -6.95 19.10 -12.73
N ARG A 162 -6.95 18.57 -13.97
CA ARG A 162 -6.95 19.39 -15.19
C ARG A 162 -8.28 20.14 -15.42
N ASN A 163 -9.41 19.52 -15.08
CA ASN A 163 -10.72 20.02 -15.45
C ASN A 163 -11.56 20.53 -14.29
N GLN A 164 -11.23 20.20 -13.04
CA GLN A 164 -12.01 20.52 -11.85
C GLN A 164 -11.18 21.24 -10.79
N ALA A 165 -9.90 21.57 -11.08
CA ALA A 165 -8.98 22.26 -10.19
C ALA A 165 -8.80 21.61 -8.80
N VAL A 166 -8.96 20.29 -8.68
CA VAL A 166 -8.71 19.56 -7.45
C VAL A 166 -7.20 19.46 -7.23
N GLU A 167 -6.71 19.86 -6.05
CA GLU A 167 -5.31 19.67 -5.69
C GLU A 167 -5.04 18.18 -5.42
N ILE A 168 -4.27 17.52 -6.30
CA ILE A 168 -4.03 16.09 -6.23
C ILE A 168 -2.57 15.72 -5.99
N LYS A 169 -2.38 14.55 -5.40
CA LYS A 169 -1.11 13.84 -5.30
C LYS A 169 -1.33 12.37 -5.68
N ILE A 170 -0.32 11.71 -6.22
CA ILE A 170 -0.36 10.28 -6.53
C ILE A 170 0.88 9.62 -5.92
N ALA A 171 0.68 8.74 -4.95
CA ALA A 171 1.76 7.93 -4.37
C ALA A 171 1.80 6.58 -5.08
N ARG A 172 2.84 6.32 -5.89
CA ARG A 172 3.13 4.98 -6.44
C ARG A 172 3.90 4.19 -5.40
N ILE A 173 3.16 3.42 -4.62
CA ILE A 173 3.66 2.65 -3.48
C ILE A 173 4.31 1.38 -4.00
N PHE A 174 5.56 1.14 -3.60
CA PHE A 174 6.28 -0.11 -3.86
C PHE A 174 6.06 -1.12 -2.73
N ASN A 175 6.69 -2.31 -2.83
CA ASN A 175 6.46 -3.38 -1.86
C ASN A 175 6.75 -2.92 -0.43
N THR A 176 5.72 -2.77 0.35
CA THR A 176 5.78 -2.33 1.74
C THR A 176 5.49 -3.49 2.67
N TYR A 177 6.24 -3.59 3.76
CA TYR A 177 6.09 -4.62 4.79
C TYR A 177 6.16 -4.01 6.19
N GLY A 178 5.62 -4.73 7.18
CA GLY A 178 5.67 -4.29 8.57
C GLY A 178 4.58 -4.90 9.45
N PRO A 179 4.52 -4.52 10.72
CA PRO A 179 3.43 -4.87 11.64
C PRO A 179 2.05 -4.49 11.08
N ARG A 180 1.01 -5.24 11.44
CA ARG A 180 -0.37 -5.08 10.98
C ARG A 180 -0.66 -5.60 9.57
N MET A 181 0.31 -6.18 8.86
CA MET A 181 -0.03 -7.08 7.76
C MET A 181 -0.82 -8.28 8.29
N ARG A 182 -1.74 -8.79 7.48
CA ARG A 182 -2.52 -9.98 7.85
C ARG A 182 -1.69 -11.25 7.70
N ILE A 183 -2.01 -12.28 8.47
CA ILE A 183 -1.40 -13.62 8.36
C ILE A 183 -1.62 -14.18 6.95
N GLU A 184 -2.83 -13.98 6.40
CA GLU A 184 -3.24 -14.45 5.07
C GLU A 184 -3.07 -13.39 3.98
N ASP A 185 -2.16 -12.43 4.16
CA ASP A 185 -1.94 -11.34 3.20
C ASP A 185 -1.51 -11.83 1.82
N GLY A 186 -0.74 -12.92 1.77
CA GLY A 186 -0.30 -13.55 0.53
C GLY A 186 0.96 -12.93 -0.09
N ARG A 187 1.46 -11.79 0.42
CA ARG A 187 2.73 -11.21 -0.03
C ARG A 187 3.92 -11.92 0.60
N VAL A 188 5.05 -11.91 -0.11
CA VAL A 188 6.22 -12.75 0.20
C VAL A 188 6.74 -12.59 1.63
N VAL A 189 6.82 -11.36 2.17
CA VAL A 189 7.37 -11.12 3.53
C VAL A 189 6.47 -11.76 4.59
N SER A 190 5.15 -11.49 4.54
CA SER A 190 4.19 -12.07 5.49
C SER A 190 4.14 -13.59 5.38
N ASN A 191 4.10 -14.15 4.15
CA ASN A 191 4.08 -15.58 3.93
C ASN A 191 5.32 -16.27 4.52
N PHE A 192 6.51 -15.77 4.21
CA PHE A 192 7.74 -16.36 4.71
C PHE A 192 7.85 -16.29 6.23
N ILE A 193 7.46 -15.16 6.84
CA ILE A 193 7.48 -15.03 8.31
C ILE A 193 6.52 -16.05 8.94
N VAL A 194 5.28 -16.13 8.44
CA VAL A 194 4.26 -17.05 8.98
C VAL A 194 4.70 -18.52 8.83
N GLN A 195 5.19 -18.89 7.64
CA GLN A 195 5.70 -20.24 7.38
C GLN A 195 6.88 -20.57 8.28
N ALA A 196 7.86 -19.67 8.41
CA ALA A 196 9.01 -19.87 9.28
C ALA A 196 8.61 -20.02 10.77
N LEU A 197 7.67 -19.21 11.26
CA LEU A 197 7.18 -19.30 12.65
C LEU A 197 6.39 -20.59 12.93
N ARG A 198 5.82 -21.21 11.89
CA ARG A 198 5.10 -22.49 11.98
C ARG A 198 5.98 -23.71 11.69
N GLU A 199 7.27 -23.50 11.43
CA GLU A 199 8.21 -24.56 11.00
C GLU A 199 7.73 -25.24 9.69
N GLU A 200 6.99 -24.52 8.84
CA GLU A 200 6.54 -24.98 7.52
C GLU A 200 7.59 -24.61 6.45
N PRO A 201 7.74 -25.36 5.34
CA PRO A 201 8.62 -24.97 4.25
C PRO A 201 8.24 -23.60 3.66
N LEU A 202 9.24 -22.74 3.40
CA LEU A 202 9.03 -21.44 2.77
C LEU A 202 8.80 -21.61 1.26
N THR A 203 7.63 -21.22 0.78
CA THR A 203 7.22 -21.35 -0.62
C THR A 203 7.86 -20.28 -1.49
N VAL A 204 8.88 -20.64 -2.26
CA VAL A 204 9.58 -19.78 -3.21
C VAL A 204 9.04 -20.06 -4.62
N TYR A 205 8.45 -19.03 -5.25
CA TYR A 205 8.01 -19.12 -6.64
C TYR A 205 9.21 -18.97 -7.58
N GLY A 206 9.25 -19.77 -8.67
CA GLY A 206 10.38 -19.84 -9.59
C GLY A 206 11.65 -20.37 -8.92
N ASP A 207 12.80 -19.89 -9.34
CA ASP A 207 14.12 -20.22 -8.78
C ASP A 207 14.54 -19.31 -7.60
N GLY A 208 13.72 -18.30 -7.27
CA GLY A 208 14.00 -17.33 -6.23
C GLY A 208 15.03 -16.25 -6.60
N ALA A 209 15.48 -16.20 -7.87
CA ALA A 209 16.43 -15.21 -8.34
C ALA A 209 15.76 -13.84 -8.62
N GLN A 210 14.43 -13.81 -8.80
CA GLN A 210 13.69 -12.57 -8.99
C GLN A 210 13.91 -11.61 -7.82
N THR A 211 14.13 -10.34 -8.15
CA THR A 211 14.42 -9.31 -7.15
C THR A 211 13.22 -8.43 -6.83
N ARG A 212 13.16 -7.98 -5.59
CA ARG A 212 12.18 -7.00 -5.10
C ARG A 212 12.88 -6.01 -4.19
N SER A 213 12.34 -4.81 -4.15
CA SER A 213 12.74 -3.78 -3.19
C SER A 213 11.68 -3.70 -2.10
N PHE A 214 12.09 -3.75 -0.84
CA PHE A 214 11.18 -3.79 0.30
C PHE A 214 11.33 -2.53 1.14
N CYS A 215 10.26 -1.77 1.29
CA CYS A 215 10.19 -0.58 2.13
C CYS A 215 9.51 -0.90 3.46
N TYR A 216 10.13 -0.53 4.56
CA TYR A 216 9.50 -0.69 5.87
C TYR A 216 8.37 0.32 6.05
N VAL A 217 7.28 -0.09 6.68
CA VAL A 217 6.03 0.68 6.73
C VAL A 217 6.19 2.09 7.30
N THR A 218 7.06 2.29 8.32
CA THR A 218 7.26 3.62 8.89
C THR A 218 7.93 4.58 7.92
N ASP A 219 8.82 4.10 7.06
CA ASP A 219 9.44 4.93 6.02
C ASP A 219 8.44 5.24 4.92
N GLU A 220 7.66 4.23 4.50
CA GLU A 220 6.61 4.39 3.49
C GLU A 220 5.59 5.47 3.89
N ILE A 221 5.04 5.40 5.11
CA ILE A 221 4.04 6.38 5.57
C ILE A 221 4.61 7.78 5.73
N LYS A 222 5.90 7.91 6.13
CA LYS A 222 6.59 9.20 6.15
C LYS A 222 6.72 9.79 4.75
N GLY A 223 7.03 8.98 3.73
CA GLY A 223 7.08 9.40 2.34
C GLY A 223 5.72 9.89 1.84
N ILE A 224 4.66 9.14 2.11
CA ILE A 224 3.27 9.53 1.76
C ILE A 224 2.87 10.82 2.50
N TYR A 225 3.21 10.96 3.78
CA TYR A 225 2.93 12.17 4.56
C TYR A 225 3.66 13.40 4.00
N LYS A 226 4.95 13.28 3.68
CA LYS A 226 5.72 14.37 3.05
C LYS A 226 5.16 14.73 1.67
N LEU A 227 4.72 13.75 0.87
CA LEU A 227 4.05 13.99 -0.40
C LEU A 227 2.73 14.75 -0.17
N PHE A 228 1.94 14.36 0.83
CA PHE A 228 0.72 15.08 1.21
C PHE A 228 1.01 16.54 1.55
N GLN A 229 2.09 16.85 2.26
CA GLN A 229 2.49 18.22 2.63
C GLN A 229 3.06 19.03 1.46
N SER A 230 3.53 18.40 0.40
CA SER A 230 4.20 19.06 -0.72
C SER A 230 3.24 19.85 -1.60
N GLN A 231 3.79 20.73 -2.45
CA GLN A 231 3.06 21.42 -3.50
C GLN A 231 3.12 20.69 -4.85
N PHE A 232 3.82 19.58 -4.92
CA PHE A 232 3.98 18.83 -6.16
C PHE A 232 2.66 18.16 -6.58
N THR A 233 2.39 18.19 -7.88
CA THR A 233 1.23 17.55 -8.50
C THR A 233 1.70 16.48 -9.48
N GLY A 234 1.25 15.25 -9.31
CA GLY A 234 1.62 14.13 -10.17
C GLY A 234 2.05 12.91 -9.36
N PRO A 235 2.49 11.85 -10.08
CA PRO A 235 2.96 10.63 -9.43
C PRO A 235 4.35 10.81 -8.82
N VAL A 236 4.56 10.18 -7.66
CA VAL A 236 5.87 10.04 -7.01
C VAL A 236 6.01 8.59 -6.52
N ASN A 237 7.13 7.98 -6.87
CA ASN A 237 7.49 6.66 -6.35
C ASN A 237 7.88 6.77 -4.88
N ILE A 238 7.19 6.00 -4.03
CA ILE A 238 7.55 5.84 -2.61
C ILE A 238 7.92 4.38 -2.41
N GLY A 239 9.14 4.12 -1.92
CA GLY A 239 9.66 2.78 -1.75
C GLY A 239 11.15 2.77 -1.44
N ASN A 240 11.75 1.58 -1.35
CA ASN A 240 13.19 1.43 -1.15
C ASN A 240 13.86 1.08 -2.48
N ALA A 241 15.00 1.69 -2.78
CA ALA A 241 15.77 1.40 -3.99
C ALA A 241 16.70 0.17 -3.86
N GLU A 242 16.88 -0.38 -2.66
CA GLU A 242 17.70 -1.56 -2.42
C GLU A 242 16.98 -2.83 -2.84
N GLU A 243 17.56 -3.58 -3.77
CA GLU A 243 17.02 -4.85 -4.25
C GLU A 243 17.51 -6.04 -3.40
N THR A 244 16.61 -6.99 -3.20
CA THR A 244 16.91 -8.26 -2.54
C THR A 244 16.26 -9.39 -3.32
N SER A 245 16.99 -10.49 -3.59
CA SER A 245 16.39 -11.67 -4.20
C SER A 245 15.44 -12.35 -3.23
N VAL A 246 14.38 -12.97 -3.76
CA VAL A 246 13.41 -13.71 -2.95
C VAL A 246 14.07 -14.84 -2.15
N ALA A 247 15.05 -15.53 -2.76
CA ALA A 247 15.82 -16.56 -2.06
C ALA A 247 16.68 -16.00 -0.90
N THR A 248 17.27 -14.79 -1.07
CA THR A 248 18.03 -14.11 -0.01
C THR A 248 17.09 -13.69 1.14
N LEU A 249 15.94 -13.13 0.82
CA LEU A 249 14.91 -12.78 1.81
C LEU A 249 14.47 -14.00 2.63
N ALA A 250 14.19 -15.13 1.97
CA ALA A 250 13.78 -16.36 2.63
C ALA A 250 14.84 -16.84 3.63
N LYS A 251 16.10 -16.91 3.21
CA LYS A 251 17.23 -17.30 4.09
C LYS A 251 17.40 -16.36 5.28
N LEU A 252 17.22 -15.04 5.05
CA LEU A 252 17.30 -14.05 6.11
C LEU A 252 16.17 -14.26 7.14
N ILE A 253 14.94 -14.49 6.69
CA ILE A 253 13.80 -14.73 7.59
C ILE A 253 14.00 -16.03 8.39
N ILE A 254 14.45 -17.13 7.77
CA ILE A 254 14.78 -18.37 8.48
C ILE A 254 15.82 -18.11 9.59
N LYS A 255 16.89 -17.36 9.28
CA LYS A 255 17.92 -16.96 10.27
C LYS A 255 17.33 -16.16 11.41
N LEU A 256 16.51 -15.11 11.11
CA LEU A 256 15.97 -14.21 12.13
C LEU A 256 14.90 -14.86 13.01
N THR A 257 14.17 -15.84 12.50
CA THR A 257 13.18 -16.61 13.26
C THR A 257 13.79 -17.79 14.02
N ASN A 258 15.06 -18.14 13.78
CA ASN A 258 15.71 -19.39 14.19
C ASN A 258 14.93 -20.64 13.75
N SER A 259 14.21 -20.56 12.64
CA SER A 259 13.42 -21.67 12.10
C SER A 259 14.31 -22.74 11.46
N LYS A 260 13.82 -23.99 11.48
CA LYS A 260 14.42 -25.13 10.77
C LYS A 260 13.78 -25.38 9.41
N SER A 261 12.94 -24.47 8.95
CA SER A 261 12.23 -24.59 7.68
C SER A 261 13.18 -24.66 6.48
N ASP A 262 12.85 -25.53 5.54
CA ASP A 262 13.51 -25.61 4.24
C ASP A 262 12.84 -24.68 3.21
N LEU A 263 13.49 -24.49 2.06
CA LEU A 263 12.89 -23.80 0.91
C LEU A 263 12.17 -24.81 0.02
N TYR A 264 10.92 -24.50 -0.33
CA TYR A 264 10.12 -25.25 -1.28
C TYR A 264 9.88 -24.42 -2.54
N PHE A 265 10.40 -24.88 -3.68
CA PHE A 265 10.30 -24.18 -4.96
C PHE A 265 9.08 -24.66 -5.74
N THR A 266 8.32 -23.72 -6.32
CA THR A 266 7.12 -23.98 -7.12
C THR A 266 7.08 -23.07 -8.35
N GLU A 267 6.16 -23.30 -9.27
CA GLU A 267 6.03 -22.52 -10.50
C GLU A 267 5.69 -21.06 -10.21
N LEU A 268 6.21 -20.16 -11.06
CA LEU A 268 5.86 -18.73 -11.02
C LEU A 268 4.39 -18.52 -11.40
N PRO A 269 3.65 -17.66 -10.68
CA PRO A 269 2.33 -17.22 -11.12
C PRO A 269 2.40 -16.47 -12.46
N GLN A 270 1.31 -16.56 -13.22
CA GLN A 270 1.20 -15.81 -14.47
C GLN A 270 1.28 -14.30 -14.22
N ASP A 271 2.00 -13.60 -15.11
CA ASP A 271 2.20 -12.15 -15.08
C ASP A 271 2.91 -11.62 -13.83
N ASP A 272 3.63 -12.47 -13.05
CA ASP A 272 4.42 -11.99 -11.93
C ASP A 272 5.69 -11.26 -12.43
N PRO A 273 5.93 -9.99 -12.09
CA PRO A 273 7.06 -9.23 -12.60
C PRO A 273 8.39 -9.85 -12.22
N GLN A 274 9.38 -9.84 -13.13
CA GLN A 274 10.74 -10.33 -12.85
C GLN A 274 11.52 -9.34 -11.97
N LEU A 275 11.40 -8.04 -12.23
CA LEU A 275 12.12 -6.97 -11.57
C LEU A 275 11.13 -5.91 -11.05
N ARG A 276 11.37 -5.41 -9.82
CA ARG A 276 10.58 -4.33 -9.26
C ARG A 276 11.43 -3.46 -8.34
N GLN A 277 11.94 -2.34 -8.89
CA GLN A 277 12.84 -1.42 -8.19
C GLN A 277 12.46 0.03 -8.49
N PRO A 278 12.10 0.85 -7.48
CA PRO A 278 11.79 2.25 -7.73
C PRO A 278 13.05 3.08 -8.02
N ASN A 279 12.96 3.98 -8.99
CA ASN A 279 13.77 5.17 -8.96
C ASN A 279 13.10 6.15 -7.99
N ILE A 280 13.77 6.48 -6.89
CA ILE A 280 13.26 7.39 -5.84
C ILE A 280 13.85 8.80 -5.91
N SER A 281 14.59 9.13 -6.94
CA SER A 281 15.26 10.43 -7.07
C SER A 281 14.29 11.60 -7.01
N LEU A 282 13.05 11.42 -7.53
CA LEU A 282 12.03 12.45 -7.46
C LEU A 282 11.59 12.69 -6.00
N ALA A 283 11.33 11.63 -5.24
CA ALA A 283 10.98 11.73 -3.82
C ALA A 283 12.12 12.36 -3.00
N GLN A 284 13.37 11.99 -3.28
CA GLN A 284 14.55 12.57 -2.63
C GLN A 284 14.63 14.08 -2.86
N ASN A 285 14.52 14.50 -4.11
CA ASN A 285 14.70 15.90 -4.52
C ASN A 285 13.54 16.79 -4.08
N LEU A 286 12.29 16.31 -4.22
CA LEU A 286 11.10 17.11 -3.93
C LEU A 286 10.71 17.09 -2.46
N LEU A 287 10.87 15.95 -1.78
CA LEU A 287 10.36 15.74 -0.44
C LEU A 287 11.47 15.72 0.63
N GLY A 288 12.74 15.68 0.22
CA GLY A 288 13.86 15.42 1.14
C GLY A 288 13.64 14.10 1.90
N TRP A 289 13.10 13.07 1.20
CA TRP A 289 12.75 11.80 1.81
C TRP A 289 13.62 10.66 1.29
N ASN A 290 14.07 9.81 2.23
CA ASN A 290 14.73 8.53 1.97
C ASN A 290 14.19 7.48 2.94
N PRO A 291 14.13 6.19 2.55
CA PRO A 291 13.93 5.11 3.50
C PRO A 291 15.18 5.00 4.39
N GLU A 292 14.97 4.85 5.70
CA GLU A 292 16.06 4.84 6.70
C GLU A 292 16.18 3.48 7.42
N THR A 293 15.12 2.66 7.33
CA THR A 293 15.07 1.38 8.05
C THR A 293 15.68 0.27 7.20
N SER A 294 16.76 -0.35 7.70
CA SER A 294 17.34 -1.51 7.03
C SER A 294 16.36 -2.69 6.98
N LEU A 295 16.49 -3.55 5.95
CA LEU A 295 15.63 -4.73 5.78
C LEU A 295 15.65 -5.61 7.04
N GLU A 296 16.83 -5.88 7.60
CA GLU A 296 16.97 -6.73 8.80
C GLU A 296 16.24 -6.13 10.01
N LYS A 297 16.39 -4.83 10.27
CA LYS A 297 15.69 -4.16 11.38
C LYS A 297 14.16 -4.23 11.19
N GLY A 298 13.67 -3.89 10.02
CA GLY A 298 12.23 -3.92 9.75
C GLY A 298 11.65 -5.34 9.84
N LEU A 299 12.41 -6.36 9.39
CA LEU A 299 12.02 -7.76 9.53
C LEU A 299 11.94 -8.19 11.00
N LEU A 300 12.89 -7.82 11.85
CA LEU A 300 12.84 -8.14 13.28
C LEU A 300 11.57 -7.59 13.95
N GLU A 301 11.22 -6.33 13.70
CA GLU A 301 10.00 -5.71 14.24
C GLU A 301 8.73 -6.39 13.68
N THR A 302 8.76 -6.78 12.40
CA THR A 302 7.65 -7.48 11.76
C THR A 302 7.48 -8.90 12.30
N ILE A 303 8.56 -9.65 12.47
CA ILE A 303 8.56 -11.00 13.07
C ILE A 303 8.01 -10.95 14.50
N GLU A 304 8.41 -9.98 15.29
CA GLU A 304 7.92 -9.84 16.68
C GLU A 304 6.41 -9.61 16.72
N TYR A 305 5.89 -8.78 15.81
CA TYR A 305 4.44 -8.61 15.65
C TYR A 305 3.74 -9.93 15.29
N PHE A 306 4.29 -10.67 14.31
CA PHE A 306 3.68 -11.93 13.88
C PHE A 306 3.72 -13.01 14.96
N LYS A 307 4.78 -13.10 15.78
CA LYS A 307 4.82 -13.97 16.97
C LYS A 307 3.64 -13.71 17.90
N GLY A 308 3.35 -12.43 18.17
CA GLY A 308 2.22 -12.05 19.02
C GLY A 308 0.85 -12.43 18.46
N VAL A 309 0.66 -12.44 17.13
CA VAL A 309 -0.63 -12.76 16.53
C VAL A 309 -0.78 -14.23 16.16
N THR A 310 0.30 -14.95 15.85
CA THR A 310 0.27 -16.40 15.57
C THR A 310 0.15 -17.26 16.82
N SER A 311 0.60 -16.76 17.98
CA SER A 311 0.42 -17.44 19.27
C SER A 311 -1.00 -17.34 19.83
N LEU A 312 -1.85 -16.51 19.22
CA LEU A 312 -3.25 -16.30 19.62
C LEU A 312 -4.25 -17.00 18.67
N SER A 313 -3.77 -17.61 17.60
CA SER A 313 -4.54 -18.39 16.62
C SER A 313 -4.20 -19.88 16.72
#